data_5e226edcce51b9dd7bc2b276f49e68d2
#
_entry.id   5e226edcce51b9dd7bc2b276f49e68d2
#
_cell.length_a   1.000
_cell.length_b   1.000
_cell.length_c   1.000
_cell.angle_alpha   90.00
_cell.angle_beta   90.00
_cell.angle_gamma   90.00
#
_symmetry.space_group_name_H-M   'P 1'
#
loop_
_entity.id
_entity.type
_entity.pdbx_description
1 polymer ?
#
loop_
_entity_poly.entity_id
_entity_poly.type
_entity_poly.pdbx_seq_one_letter_code
_entity_poly.pdbx_strand_id
1 'polypeptide(L)'
;METRKMKNIRLSSMLIPALCASLLASSVALAEGNGPPSYVEGNRAPKGFARPPFHTKQRASTAAVSGLTPALARHAYGFDAIANQGDGMVVAIVDAYDDPKIEADLGVFSNAFSLPACTTANGCFTKVYARGVRPRTDAGWSLEMALDVEWVHAIAPKARIILVEAASASFNDLMAAVDVAVKRGASVVSMSFGGNEFSSETGFDSHFSVPGVTFVASSGDSGTGTEYPAASPYVVAVGGTTLTTDAYGNYVGEAAWSGSGGGVSTVEAEPAGQTAWPVPVAGKRGVPDVSYDANPSSGFAVYDSVTYQGQAGWFQVGGTSAGAPQWAALVAIANSLRATAGKSRLSGTYDALYALGKTAYGSDYHDVTTGTNGNCGGVCSAAGGYDYVTGLGSPLAPSLVQALVARP
;
A
#
# COMPACT_ATOMS: atom_id res chain seq x y z
N MET A 1 46.45 42.37 61.57
CA MET A 1 47.84 42.04 61.37
C MET A 1 47.80 40.98 60.28
N GLU A 2 48.21 41.15 59.14
CA GLU A 2 49.18 41.80 58.36
C GLU A 2 48.73 41.88 56.91
N THR A 3 48.83 43.03 56.35
CA THR A 3 48.53 43.39 54.96
C THR A 3 49.63 42.84 54.04
N ARG A 4 49.28 42.26 52.91
CA ARG A 4 50.23 42.13 51.80
C ARG A 4 49.62 42.51 50.45
N LYS A 5 50.31 43.43 49.88
CA LYS A 5 50.06 44.24 48.66
C LYS A 5 49.85 43.45 47.39
N MET A 6 48.92 43.93 46.61
CA MET A 6 48.78 43.63 45.17
C MET A 6 50.00 44.09 44.38
N LYS A 7 50.51 43.26 43.49
CA LYS A 7 51.41 43.69 42.40
C LYS A 7 50.65 43.59 41.06
N ASN A 8 50.51 44.73 40.43
CA ASN A 8 50.05 44.88 39.04
C ASN A 8 51.06 44.23 38.09
N ILE A 9 50.62 43.30 37.26
CA ILE A 9 51.36 42.89 36.06
C ILE A 9 50.57 43.33 34.84
N ARG A 10 51.19 44.20 34.02
CA ARG A 10 50.70 44.66 32.72
C ARG A 10 50.77 43.47 31.75
N LEU A 11 49.67 43.10 31.12
CA LEU A 11 49.70 42.24 29.95
C LEU A 11 49.94 43.11 28.68
N SER A 12 51.03 42.77 28.02
CA SER A 12 51.43 43.26 26.73
C SER A 12 50.57 42.59 25.63
N SER A 13 49.89 43.36 24.81
CA SER A 13 49.12 42.90 23.67
C SER A 13 50.04 42.42 22.55
N MET A 14 50.03 41.07 22.28
CA MET A 14 50.56 40.51 21.04
C MET A 14 49.40 40.26 20.06
N LEU A 15 49.38 41.00 18.97
CA LEU A 15 48.58 40.76 17.80
C LEU A 15 49.12 39.50 17.09
N ILE A 16 48.28 38.51 16.95
CA ILE A 16 48.47 37.35 16.05
C ILE A 16 47.63 37.58 14.81
N PRO A 17 48.19 37.57 13.61
CA PRO A 17 47.38 37.67 12.38
C PRO A 17 46.59 36.40 12.13
N ALA A 18 45.28 36.54 11.97
CA ALA A 18 44.41 35.47 11.55
C ALA A 18 44.70 35.07 10.09
N LEU A 19 45.24 33.87 9.90
CA LEU A 19 45.40 33.25 8.59
C LEU A 19 44.04 32.64 8.20
N CYS A 20 43.28 33.34 7.32
CA CYS A 20 42.13 32.78 6.67
C CYS A 20 42.57 31.65 5.72
N ALA A 21 42.49 30.42 6.14
CA ALA A 21 42.53 29.27 5.25
C ALA A 21 41.15 29.11 4.61
N SER A 22 41.00 29.58 3.38
CA SER A 22 39.85 29.24 2.52
C SER A 22 39.90 27.78 2.13
N LEU A 23 39.15 26.94 2.83
CA LEU A 23 38.81 25.58 2.39
C LEU A 23 37.89 25.71 1.15
N LEU A 24 38.46 25.59 -0.03
CA LEU A 24 37.73 25.27 -1.24
C LEU A 24 37.15 23.85 -1.09
N ALA A 25 35.91 23.79 -0.65
CA ALA A 25 35.13 22.58 -0.80
C ALA A 25 34.88 22.32 -2.29
N SER A 26 35.72 21.49 -2.89
CA SER A 26 35.42 20.93 -4.22
C SER A 26 34.16 20.09 -4.08
N SER A 27 33.02 20.65 -4.48
CA SER A 27 31.83 19.86 -4.72
C SER A 27 32.12 18.95 -5.91
N VAL A 28 32.39 17.68 -5.62
CA VAL A 28 32.32 16.63 -6.63
C VAL A 28 30.84 16.53 -7.01
N ALA A 29 30.48 17.16 -8.12
CA ALA A 29 29.22 16.89 -8.78
C ALA A 29 29.28 15.42 -9.21
N LEU A 30 28.64 14.55 -8.44
CA LEU A 30 28.30 13.22 -8.91
C LEU A 30 27.41 13.42 -10.13
N ALA A 31 27.88 12.96 -11.28
CA ALA A 31 27.07 12.91 -12.48
C ALA A 31 25.77 12.18 -12.12
N GLU A 32 24.64 12.90 -12.15
CA GLU A 32 23.32 12.29 -12.05
C GLU A 32 23.19 11.29 -13.18
N GLY A 33 23.20 10.01 -12.85
CA GLY A 33 22.89 8.97 -13.80
C GLY A 33 21.47 9.22 -14.36
N ASN A 34 21.27 9.05 -15.67
CA ASN A 34 19.98 9.18 -16.37
C ASN A 34 18.95 8.10 -15.96
N GLY A 35 18.93 7.71 -14.69
CA GLY A 35 17.91 6.84 -14.09
C GLY A 35 16.84 7.65 -13.37
N PRO A 36 15.60 7.10 -13.25
CA PRO A 36 14.59 7.74 -12.42
C PRO A 36 15.11 7.90 -10.99
N PRO A 37 14.71 8.97 -10.27
CA PRO A 37 15.13 9.20 -8.91
C PRO A 37 14.75 8.00 -8.02
N SER A 38 15.61 7.65 -7.06
CA SER A 38 15.29 6.68 -6.03
C SER A 38 14.12 7.17 -5.19
N TYR A 39 13.30 6.22 -4.70
CA TYR A 39 12.19 6.53 -3.82
C TYR A 39 12.66 7.28 -2.56
N VAL A 40 11.93 8.32 -2.19
CA VAL A 40 12.05 9.03 -0.91
C VAL A 40 10.64 9.18 -0.35
N GLU A 41 10.42 8.69 0.85
CA GLU A 41 9.13 8.75 1.55
C GLU A 41 8.56 10.19 1.57
N GLY A 42 7.28 10.33 1.23
CA GLY A 42 6.58 11.61 1.20
C GLY A 42 6.78 12.48 -0.05
N ASN A 43 7.68 12.14 -0.96
CA ASN A 43 7.87 12.87 -2.20
C ASN A 43 6.84 12.45 -3.27
N ARG A 44 6.32 13.41 -4.03
CA ARG A 44 5.46 13.12 -5.18
C ARG A 44 6.28 12.49 -6.31
N ALA A 45 5.71 11.49 -6.98
CA ALA A 45 6.34 10.88 -8.14
C ALA A 45 6.54 11.91 -9.27
N PRO A 46 7.64 11.84 -10.01
CA PRO A 46 7.79 12.59 -11.26
C PRO A 46 6.68 12.24 -12.26
N LYS A 47 6.33 13.18 -13.15
CA LYS A 47 5.32 12.94 -14.18
C LYS A 47 5.64 11.68 -15.00
N GLY A 48 4.69 10.77 -15.13
CA GLY A 48 4.82 9.51 -15.86
C GLY A 48 5.47 8.37 -15.07
N PHE A 49 5.76 8.60 -13.80
CA PHE A 49 6.28 7.60 -12.85
C PHE A 49 5.33 7.46 -11.67
N ALA A 50 5.33 6.26 -11.10
CA ALA A 50 4.66 5.95 -9.86
C ALA A 50 5.66 5.87 -8.69
N ARG A 51 5.12 5.87 -7.47
CA ARG A 51 5.82 5.60 -6.22
C ARG A 51 4.98 4.69 -5.35
N PRO A 52 5.58 3.91 -4.45
CA PRO A 52 4.83 3.17 -3.45
C PRO A 52 4.35 4.11 -2.35
N PRO A 53 3.06 4.12 -2.01
CA PRO A 53 2.51 4.94 -0.93
C PRO A 53 2.57 4.18 0.40
N PHE A 54 3.71 4.27 1.10
CA PHE A 54 3.88 3.76 2.45
C PHE A 54 4.63 4.74 3.35
N HIS A 55 4.47 4.54 4.66
CA HIS A 55 5.16 5.27 5.71
C HIS A 55 5.67 4.31 6.77
N THR A 56 6.89 4.53 7.25
CA THR A 56 7.45 3.79 8.36
C THR A 56 7.30 4.57 9.67
N LYS A 57 6.93 3.86 10.74
CA LYS A 57 7.04 4.44 12.09
C LYS A 57 8.49 4.36 12.54
N GLN A 58 9.10 5.52 12.77
CA GLN A 58 10.48 5.60 13.26
C GLN A 58 10.64 4.85 14.58
N ARG A 59 11.70 4.02 14.67
CA ARG A 59 12.02 3.18 15.82
C ARG A 59 13.50 3.23 16.15
N ALA A 60 13.80 3.00 17.43
CA ALA A 60 15.18 2.91 17.89
C ALA A 60 15.86 1.59 17.47
N SER A 61 15.10 0.55 17.16
CA SER A 61 15.62 -0.77 16.79
C SER A 61 14.60 -1.53 15.93
N THR A 62 15.10 -2.23 14.93
CA THR A 62 14.35 -3.16 14.06
C THR A 62 14.56 -4.64 14.43
N ALA A 63 15.20 -4.91 15.59
CA ALA A 63 15.48 -6.27 16.03
C ALA A 63 14.26 -7.04 16.56
N ALA A 64 13.18 -6.34 16.93
CA ALA A 64 11.96 -6.93 17.46
C ALA A 64 10.75 -6.56 16.61
N VAL A 65 9.79 -7.50 16.51
CA VAL A 65 8.49 -7.30 15.86
C VAL A 65 7.79 -6.06 16.40
N SER A 66 7.19 -5.27 15.54
CA SER A 66 6.38 -4.11 15.87
C SER A 66 5.28 -3.91 14.83
N GLY A 67 4.16 -3.37 15.29
CA GLY A 67 2.98 -3.19 14.48
C GLY A 67 1.96 -4.32 14.67
N LEU A 68 0.83 -4.22 13.95
CA LEU A 68 -0.17 -5.27 13.91
C LEU A 68 0.45 -6.56 13.38
N THR A 69 0.20 -7.65 14.09
CA THR A 69 0.59 -8.98 13.63
C THR A 69 -0.51 -9.59 12.76
N PRO A 70 -0.22 -10.62 11.94
CA PRO A 70 -1.23 -11.32 11.16
C PRO A 70 -2.43 -11.79 11.99
N ALA A 71 -2.19 -12.31 13.20
CA ALA A 71 -3.27 -12.77 14.07
C ALA A 71 -4.19 -11.63 14.50
N LEU A 72 -3.63 -10.48 14.90
CA LEU A 72 -4.41 -9.32 15.34
C LEU A 72 -5.19 -8.68 14.18
N ALA A 73 -4.56 -8.48 13.02
CA ALA A 73 -5.23 -7.92 11.85
C ALA A 73 -6.35 -8.83 11.33
N ARG A 74 -6.09 -10.14 11.23
CA ARG A 74 -7.11 -11.13 10.84
C ARG A 74 -8.28 -11.14 11.81
N HIS A 75 -8.03 -10.98 13.11
CA HIS A 75 -9.07 -10.93 14.13
C HIS A 75 -9.89 -9.63 14.03
N ALA A 76 -9.24 -8.49 13.91
CA ALA A 76 -9.90 -7.19 13.82
C ALA A 76 -10.90 -7.11 12.66
N TYR A 77 -10.53 -7.63 11.48
CA TYR A 77 -11.39 -7.60 10.30
C TYR A 77 -12.20 -8.90 10.10
N GLY A 78 -12.06 -9.90 11.00
CA GLY A 78 -12.83 -11.14 11.02
C GLY A 78 -12.34 -12.23 10.06
N PHE A 79 -11.16 -12.13 9.45
CA PHE A 79 -10.61 -13.17 8.57
C PHE A 79 -10.36 -14.48 9.28
N ASP A 80 -10.16 -14.49 10.59
CA ASP A 80 -9.99 -15.68 11.41
C ASP A 80 -11.27 -16.55 11.49
N ALA A 81 -12.45 -15.96 11.26
CA ALA A 81 -13.71 -16.68 11.14
C ALA A 81 -13.91 -17.35 9.76
N ILE A 82 -13.03 -17.11 8.77
CA ILE A 82 -13.13 -17.66 7.42
C ILE A 82 -12.19 -18.86 7.31
N ALA A 83 -12.76 -20.07 7.18
CA ALA A 83 -11.98 -21.32 7.07
C ALA A 83 -11.18 -21.41 5.75
N ASN A 84 -11.71 -20.84 4.65
CA ASN A 84 -11.01 -20.78 3.38
C ASN A 84 -9.89 -19.73 3.45
N GLN A 85 -8.75 -20.05 2.87
CA GLN A 85 -7.54 -19.24 2.92
C GLN A 85 -6.98 -18.96 1.52
N GLY A 86 -7.83 -18.92 0.49
CA GLY A 86 -7.45 -18.58 -0.88
C GLY A 86 -6.94 -19.77 -1.71
N ASP A 87 -7.21 -21.00 -1.30
CA ASP A 87 -6.73 -22.21 -1.98
C ASP A 87 -7.10 -22.23 -3.47
N GLY A 88 -6.15 -22.61 -4.33
CA GLY A 88 -6.32 -22.67 -5.78
C GLY A 88 -6.29 -21.30 -6.50
N MET A 89 -6.19 -20.19 -5.78
CA MET A 89 -6.13 -18.85 -6.38
C MET A 89 -4.69 -18.38 -6.57
N VAL A 90 -4.51 -17.45 -7.49
CA VAL A 90 -3.24 -16.77 -7.77
C VAL A 90 -3.44 -15.29 -7.53
N VAL A 91 -2.73 -14.73 -6.55
CA VAL A 91 -2.61 -13.28 -6.34
C VAL A 91 -1.28 -12.84 -6.95
N ALA A 92 -1.33 -11.96 -7.92
CA ALA A 92 -0.13 -11.30 -8.42
C ALA A 92 0.06 -9.96 -7.70
N ILE A 93 1.31 -9.66 -7.41
CA ILE A 93 1.77 -8.38 -6.89
C ILE A 93 2.62 -7.76 -7.99
N VAL A 94 2.37 -6.51 -8.32
CA VAL A 94 3.15 -5.76 -9.31
C VAL A 94 3.84 -4.61 -8.62
N ASP A 95 5.18 -4.63 -8.65
CA ASP A 95 6.04 -3.59 -8.10
C ASP A 95 7.18 -3.26 -9.06
N ALA A 96 7.89 -2.17 -8.79
CA ALA A 96 9.02 -1.75 -9.60
C ALA A 96 10.35 -2.16 -8.99
N TYR A 97 11.35 -2.39 -9.87
CA TYR A 97 12.71 -2.76 -9.50
C TYR A 97 12.82 -4.18 -8.91
N ASP A 98 13.91 -4.49 -8.21
CA ASP A 98 14.18 -5.83 -7.66
C ASP A 98 14.37 -5.80 -6.16
N ASP A 99 13.70 -6.72 -5.49
CA ASP A 99 14.05 -7.10 -4.12
C ASP A 99 14.78 -8.46 -4.12
N PRO A 100 16.11 -8.47 -3.91
CA PRO A 100 16.91 -9.71 -3.95
C PRO A 100 16.70 -10.60 -2.73
N LYS A 101 15.96 -10.16 -1.70
CA LYS A 101 15.79 -10.85 -0.42
C LYS A 101 14.39 -11.36 -0.17
N ILE A 102 13.42 -10.97 -0.95
CA ILE A 102 11.97 -11.15 -0.70
C ILE A 102 11.58 -12.58 -0.26
N GLU A 103 12.10 -13.64 -0.89
CA GLU A 103 11.74 -15.02 -0.50
C GLU A 103 12.32 -15.41 0.86
N ALA A 104 13.53 -14.94 1.17
CA ALA A 104 14.16 -15.16 2.47
C ALA A 104 13.43 -14.40 3.58
N ASP A 105 13.05 -13.16 3.31
CA ASP A 105 12.36 -12.28 4.23
C ASP A 105 10.93 -12.75 4.50
N LEU A 106 10.19 -13.19 3.48
CA LEU A 106 8.92 -13.91 3.63
C LEU A 106 9.06 -15.16 4.52
N GLY A 107 10.18 -15.87 4.43
CA GLY A 107 10.49 -17.00 5.30
C GLY A 107 10.66 -16.60 6.76
N VAL A 108 11.33 -15.50 7.05
CA VAL A 108 11.48 -14.93 8.40
C VAL A 108 10.12 -14.51 8.95
N PHE A 109 9.35 -13.76 8.16
CA PHE A 109 7.99 -13.34 8.52
C PHE A 109 7.08 -14.53 8.83
N SER A 110 7.02 -15.51 7.92
CA SER A 110 6.17 -16.70 8.08
C SER A 110 6.51 -17.48 9.34
N ASN A 111 7.81 -17.67 9.62
CA ASN A 111 8.25 -18.35 10.83
C ASN A 111 7.89 -17.58 12.11
N ALA A 112 8.06 -16.26 12.12
CA ALA A 112 7.75 -15.41 13.27
C ALA A 112 6.25 -15.49 13.66
N PHE A 113 5.38 -15.66 12.68
CA PHE A 113 3.93 -15.66 12.90
C PHE A 113 3.28 -17.04 12.73
N SER A 114 4.07 -18.10 12.63
CA SER A 114 3.59 -19.48 12.48
C SER A 114 2.67 -19.67 11.26
N LEU A 115 2.96 -18.92 10.18
CA LEU A 115 2.31 -19.11 8.89
C LEU A 115 2.95 -20.29 8.14
N PRO A 116 2.22 -20.96 7.22
CA PRO A 116 2.82 -21.99 6.39
C PRO A 116 3.95 -21.43 5.55
N ALA A 117 4.97 -22.23 5.27
CA ALA A 117 6.06 -21.81 4.39
C ALA A 117 5.52 -21.51 2.98
N CYS A 118 5.93 -20.37 2.42
CA CYS A 118 5.58 -19.96 1.05
C CYS A 118 6.87 -19.71 0.28
N THR A 119 7.26 -20.66 -0.57
CA THR A 119 8.55 -20.68 -1.26
C THR A 119 8.38 -21.05 -2.73
N THR A 120 9.42 -20.76 -3.53
CA THR A 120 9.52 -21.24 -4.92
C THR A 120 9.58 -22.76 -4.98
N ALA A 121 10.22 -23.40 -4.00
CA ALA A 121 10.36 -24.86 -3.94
C ALA A 121 9.02 -25.60 -3.75
N ASN A 122 8.07 -25.03 -2.99
CA ASN A 122 6.74 -25.64 -2.79
C ASN A 122 5.68 -25.07 -3.75
N GLY A 123 6.05 -24.13 -4.64
CA GLY A 123 5.18 -23.55 -5.64
C GLY A 123 4.19 -22.50 -5.11
N CYS A 124 4.29 -22.12 -3.84
CA CYS A 124 3.48 -21.04 -3.23
C CYS A 124 3.94 -19.67 -3.74
N PHE A 125 5.23 -19.41 -3.82
CA PHE A 125 5.81 -18.14 -4.25
C PHE A 125 6.49 -18.27 -5.62
N THR A 126 6.41 -17.23 -6.44
CA THR A 126 7.14 -17.12 -7.71
C THR A 126 7.52 -15.67 -7.96
N LYS A 127 8.79 -15.39 -8.22
CA LYS A 127 9.26 -14.07 -8.65
C LYS A 127 9.51 -14.04 -10.16
N VAL A 128 9.07 -12.99 -10.83
CA VAL A 128 9.13 -12.82 -12.28
C VAL A 128 9.62 -11.42 -12.63
N TYR A 129 10.61 -11.29 -13.47
CA TYR A 129 11.02 -10.03 -14.07
C TYR A 129 10.19 -9.76 -15.32
N ALA A 130 9.41 -8.67 -15.33
CA ALA A 130 8.46 -8.39 -16.41
C ALA A 130 9.11 -8.34 -17.80
N ARG A 131 10.35 -7.86 -17.90
CA ARG A 131 11.14 -7.83 -19.14
C ARG A 131 12.13 -9.01 -19.29
N GLY A 132 12.06 -10.03 -18.43
CA GLY A 132 12.96 -11.18 -18.43
C GLY A 132 14.40 -10.90 -17.97
N VAL A 133 14.70 -9.66 -17.58
CA VAL A 133 16.01 -9.23 -17.07
C VAL A 133 15.80 -8.61 -15.69
N ARG A 134 16.67 -8.99 -14.75
CA ARG A 134 16.67 -8.49 -13.39
C ARG A 134 16.85 -6.97 -13.36
N PRO A 135 15.93 -6.20 -12.77
CA PRO A 135 16.11 -4.77 -12.60
C PRO A 135 17.18 -4.44 -11.53
N ARG A 136 17.53 -3.16 -11.38
CA ARG A 136 18.31 -2.71 -10.24
C ARG A 136 17.50 -2.88 -8.94
N THR A 137 18.17 -3.03 -7.81
CA THR A 137 17.54 -2.97 -6.50
C THR A 137 17.22 -1.51 -6.12
N ASP A 138 16.06 -1.32 -5.48
CA ASP A 138 15.68 -0.05 -4.87
C ASP A 138 15.11 -0.33 -3.48
N ALA A 139 15.69 0.25 -2.44
CA ALA A 139 15.37 -0.10 -1.06
C ALA A 139 13.95 0.30 -0.62
N GLY A 140 13.39 1.39 -1.16
CA GLY A 140 12.00 1.76 -0.88
C GLY A 140 11.03 0.77 -1.50
N TRP A 141 11.27 0.39 -2.75
CA TRP A 141 10.46 -0.62 -3.42
C TRP A 141 10.67 -2.03 -2.85
N SER A 142 11.85 -2.35 -2.29
CA SER A 142 12.05 -3.62 -1.58
C SER A 142 11.16 -3.70 -0.34
N LEU A 143 11.09 -2.64 0.47
CA LEU A 143 10.20 -2.59 1.63
C LEU A 143 8.73 -2.67 1.23
N GLU A 144 8.33 -2.05 0.11
CA GLU A 144 6.98 -2.21 -0.45
C GLU A 144 6.69 -3.66 -0.84
N MET A 145 7.59 -4.30 -1.59
CA MET A 145 7.44 -5.72 -1.96
C MET A 145 7.33 -6.63 -0.74
N ALA A 146 8.11 -6.35 0.32
CA ALA A 146 8.02 -7.09 1.58
C ALA A 146 6.64 -6.92 2.21
N LEU A 147 6.13 -5.69 2.32
CA LEU A 147 4.78 -5.40 2.80
C LEU A 147 3.73 -6.20 2.01
N ASP A 148 3.75 -6.09 0.69
CA ASP A 148 2.73 -6.67 -0.17
C ASP A 148 2.71 -8.20 -0.12
N VAL A 149 3.88 -8.82 -0.28
CA VAL A 149 4.02 -10.29 -0.31
C VAL A 149 3.67 -10.90 1.04
N GLU A 150 4.17 -10.32 2.13
CA GLU A 150 3.92 -10.79 3.49
C GLU A 150 2.44 -10.68 3.87
N TRP A 151 1.78 -9.58 3.49
CA TRP A 151 0.39 -9.35 3.89
C TRP A 151 -0.63 -10.03 2.98
N VAL A 152 -0.33 -10.30 1.71
CA VAL A 152 -1.10 -11.28 0.93
C VAL A 152 -1.01 -12.65 1.58
N HIS A 153 0.20 -13.09 1.97
CA HIS A 153 0.40 -14.39 2.61
C HIS A 153 -0.25 -14.46 4.00
N ALA A 154 -0.23 -13.38 4.77
CA ALA A 154 -0.88 -13.30 6.09
C ALA A 154 -2.39 -13.49 6.02
N ILE A 155 -3.06 -12.91 5.02
CA ILE A 155 -4.52 -12.96 4.89
C ILE A 155 -4.98 -14.21 4.14
N ALA A 156 -4.31 -14.58 3.03
CA ALA A 156 -4.67 -15.73 2.19
C ALA A 156 -3.50 -16.73 2.08
N PRO A 157 -3.11 -17.41 3.17
CA PRO A 157 -1.87 -18.19 3.24
C PRO A 157 -1.87 -19.46 2.34
N LYS A 158 -2.98 -19.81 1.70
CA LYS A 158 -3.06 -20.89 0.72
C LYS A 158 -3.16 -20.40 -0.73
N ALA A 159 -3.24 -19.11 -0.96
CA ALA A 159 -3.12 -18.56 -2.30
C ALA A 159 -1.66 -18.68 -2.79
N ARG A 160 -1.50 -18.86 -4.09
CA ARG A 160 -0.19 -18.73 -4.73
C ARG A 160 0.11 -17.26 -4.98
N ILE A 161 1.34 -16.84 -4.72
CA ILE A 161 1.79 -15.47 -4.91
C ILE A 161 2.75 -15.40 -6.09
N ILE A 162 2.50 -14.48 -7.00
CA ILE A 162 3.42 -14.14 -8.08
C ILE A 162 3.84 -12.68 -7.91
N LEU A 163 5.09 -12.43 -7.53
CA LEU A 163 5.67 -11.10 -7.56
C LEU A 163 6.20 -10.82 -8.98
N VAL A 164 5.66 -9.81 -9.64
CA VAL A 164 6.09 -9.35 -10.95
C VAL A 164 6.82 -8.03 -10.81
N GLU A 165 8.12 -8.07 -10.97
CA GLU A 165 9.00 -6.91 -10.86
C GLU A 165 9.11 -6.18 -12.21
N ALA A 166 8.59 -4.94 -12.27
CA ALA A 166 8.72 -4.06 -13.42
C ALA A 166 10.16 -3.52 -13.54
N ALA A 167 10.60 -3.22 -14.75
CA ALA A 167 11.96 -2.75 -15.02
C ALA A 167 12.25 -1.39 -14.38
N SER A 168 11.23 -0.55 -14.22
CA SER A 168 11.28 0.74 -13.54
C SER A 168 9.89 1.14 -13.03
N ALA A 169 9.83 2.22 -12.26
CA ALA A 169 8.57 2.79 -11.77
C ALA A 169 7.82 3.64 -12.82
N SER A 170 8.20 3.60 -14.11
CA SER A 170 7.42 4.24 -15.17
C SER A 170 6.08 3.52 -15.37
N PHE A 171 4.99 4.26 -15.66
CA PHE A 171 3.71 3.61 -15.95
C PHE A 171 3.80 2.61 -17.10
N ASN A 172 4.60 2.87 -18.13
CA ASN A 172 4.80 1.92 -19.22
C ASN A 172 5.41 0.59 -18.75
N ASP A 173 6.38 0.60 -17.84
CA ASP A 173 6.99 -0.62 -17.32
C ASP A 173 6.06 -1.34 -16.33
N LEU A 174 5.34 -0.58 -15.49
CA LEU A 174 4.35 -1.12 -14.56
C LEU A 174 3.18 -1.77 -15.28
N MET A 175 2.62 -1.13 -16.32
CA MET A 175 1.54 -1.73 -17.12
C MET A 175 2.00 -2.98 -17.88
N ALA A 176 3.23 -3.00 -18.38
CA ALA A 176 3.81 -4.21 -18.96
C ALA A 176 3.93 -5.35 -17.91
N ALA A 177 4.20 -5.02 -16.65
CA ALA A 177 4.22 -5.99 -15.55
C ALA A 177 2.81 -6.48 -15.19
N VAL A 178 1.80 -5.62 -15.22
CA VAL A 178 0.38 -5.98 -15.08
C VAL A 178 -0.02 -7.01 -16.15
N ASP A 179 0.35 -6.78 -17.41
CA ASP A 179 0.08 -7.73 -18.49
C ASP A 179 0.76 -9.09 -18.26
N VAL A 180 1.97 -9.09 -17.70
CA VAL A 180 2.67 -10.34 -17.33
C VAL A 180 1.94 -11.04 -16.18
N ALA A 181 1.47 -10.33 -15.17
CA ALA A 181 0.68 -10.88 -14.07
C ALA A 181 -0.59 -11.60 -14.59
N VAL A 182 -1.32 -10.94 -15.48
CA VAL A 182 -2.52 -11.51 -16.13
C VAL A 182 -2.16 -12.75 -16.96
N LYS A 183 -1.12 -12.69 -17.80
CA LYS A 183 -0.64 -13.83 -18.61
C LYS A 183 -0.18 -15.01 -17.76
N ARG A 184 0.27 -14.78 -16.53
CA ARG A 184 0.65 -15.81 -15.55
C ARG A 184 -0.52 -16.42 -14.81
N GLY A 185 -1.75 -16.00 -15.10
CA GLY A 185 -2.99 -16.58 -14.59
C GLY A 185 -3.47 -15.98 -13.27
N ALA A 186 -3.05 -14.76 -12.95
CA ALA A 186 -3.58 -14.04 -11.79
C ALA A 186 -5.10 -14.01 -11.78
N SER A 187 -5.69 -14.27 -10.63
CA SER A 187 -7.12 -14.03 -10.36
C SER A 187 -7.36 -12.66 -9.78
N VAL A 188 -6.33 -12.11 -9.12
CA VAL A 188 -6.31 -10.77 -8.56
C VAL A 188 -4.91 -10.19 -8.76
N VAL A 189 -4.82 -8.92 -9.07
CA VAL A 189 -3.56 -8.15 -9.18
C VAL A 189 -3.58 -7.04 -8.15
N SER A 190 -2.62 -7.04 -7.22
CA SER A 190 -2.36 -5.96 -6.26
C SER A 190 -1.32 -4.99 -6.82
N MET A 191 -1.59 -3.71 -6.67
CA MET A 191 -0.80 -2.61 -7.19
C MET A 191 -0.62 -1.55 -6.12
N SER A 192 0.39 -1.71 -5.28
CA SER A 192 0.72 -0.76 -4.21
C SER A 192 1.60 0.36 -4.74
N PHE A 193 1.09 1.08 -5.73
CA PHE A 193 1.76 2.24 -6.32
C PHE A 193 0.77 3.23 -6.92
N GLY A 194 1.16 4.48 -6.97
CA GLY A 194 0.40 5.54 -7.60
C GLY A 194 1.26 6.70 -8.05
N GLY A 195 0.68 7.54 -8.87
CA GLY A 195 1.25 8.81 -9.30
C GLY A 195 0.15 9.79 -9.67
N ASN A 196 0.50 11.09 -9.74
CA ASN A 196 -0.48 12.11 -10.08
C ASN A 196 -1.20 11.78 -11.40
N GLU A 197 -2.49 12.04 -11.47
CA GLU A 197 -3.28 11.92 -12.70
C GLU A 197 -2.68 12.75 -13.84
N PHE A 198 -2.85 12.26 -15.06
CA PHE A 198 -2.36 12.92 -16.28
C PHE A 198 -3.31 12.65 -17.45
N SER A 199 -3.45 13.60 -18.34
CA SER A 199 -4.50 13.63 -19.39
C SER A 199 -4.54 12.42 -20.34
N SER A 200 -3.48 11.59 -20.40
CA SER A 200 -3.41 10.41 -21.26
C SER A 200 -3.51 9.08 -20.50
N GLU A 201 -3.81 9.10 -19.20
CA GLU A 201 -3.86 7.90 -18.35
C GLU A 201 -4.96 6.93 -18.78
N THR A 202 -6.09 7.44 -19.31
CA THR A 202 -7.17 6.61 -19.87
C THR A 202 -6.69 5.63 -20.95
N GLY A 203 -5.54 5.91 -21.58
CA GLY A 203 -4.91 5.00 -22.54
C GLY A 203 -4.39 3.72 -21.90
N PHE A 204 -4.17 3.69 -20.58
CA PHE A 204 -3.73 2.50 -19.83
C PHE A 204 -4.89 1.67 -19.26
N ASP A 205 -6.12 2.16 -19.25
CA ASP A 205 -7.27 1.48 -18.64
C ASP A 205 -7.53 0.08 -19.22
N SER A 206 -7.19 -0.11 -20.50
CA SER A 206 -7.32 -1.42 -21.14
C SER A 206 -6.55 -2.54 -20.48
N HIS A 207 -5.46 -2.23 -19.73
CA HIS A 207 -4.70 -3.22 -18.96
C HIS A 207 -5.50 -3.80 -17.79
N PHE A 208 -6.51 -3.07 -17.29
CA PHE A 208 -7.35 -3.46 -16.16
C PHE A 208 -8.72 -4.01 -16.58
N SER A 209 -9.05 -3.98 -17.86
CA SER A 209 -10.33 -4.48 -18.40
C SER A 209 -10.22 -5.94 -18.83
N VAL A 210 -9.91 -6.84 -17.89
CA VAL A 210 -9.70 -8.29 -18.15
C VAL A 210 -10.76 -9.10 -17.41
N PRO A 211 -11.67 -9.80 -18.12
CA PRO A 211 -12.70 -10.61 -17.47
C PRO A 211 -12.13 -11.67 -16.52
N GLY A 212 -12.70 -11.78 -15.31
CA GLY A 212 -12.29 -12.76 -14.31
C GLY A 212 -10.97 -12.44 -13.60
N VAL A 213 -10.44 -11.23 -13.77
CA VAL A 213 -9.31 -10.68 -13.00
C VAL A 213 -9.77 -9.42 -12.28
N THR A 214 -9.49 -9.34 -10.99
CA THR A 214 -9.71 -8.13 -10.20
C THR A 214 -8.40 -7.38 -10.04
N PHE A 215 -8.44 -6.07 -10.23
CA PHE A 215 -7.31 -5.17 -10.03
C PHE A 215 -7.58 -4.31 -8.80
N VAL A 216 -6.62 -4.24 -7.89
CA VAL A 216 -6.72 -3.50 -6.63
C VAL A 216 -5.52 -2.57 -6.54
N ALA A 217 -5.73 -1.30 -6.20
CA ALA A 217 -4.64 -0.34 -6.05
C ALA A 217 -4.80 0.50 -4.78
N SER A 218 -3.68 0.88 -4.20
CA SER A 218 -3.60 1.90 -3.14
C SER A 218 -4.01 3.27 -3.68
N SER A 219 -4.77 4.05 -2.89
CA SER A 219 -5.29 5.34 -3.34
C SER A 219 -4.30 6.50 -3.23
N GLY A 220 -3.17 6.29 -2.53
CA GLY A 220 -2.14 7.30 -2.28
C GLY A 220 -2.08 7.76 -0.82
N ASP A 221 -0.97 8.42 -0.45
CA ASP A 221 -0.65 8.77 0.93
C ASP A 221 -0.39 10.29 1.13
N SER A 222 -0.88 11.10 0.21
CA SER A 222 -0.63 12.55 0.23
C SER A 222 -1.82 13.37 0.73
N GLY A 223 -2.81 12.72 1.35
CA GLY A 223 -4.09 13.34 1.71
C GLY A 223 -4.95 13.57 0.46
N THR A 224 -5.76 14.63 0.48
CA THR A 224 -6.69 14.91 -0.63
C THR A 224 -6.01 14.97 -1.99
N GLY A 225 -6.65 14.37 -2.98
CA GLY A 225 -6.20 14.22 -4.36
C GLY A 225 -6.25 12.77 -4.82
N THR A 226 -6.34 12.59 -6.13
CA THR A 226 -6.46 11.28 -6.77
C THR A 226 -5.16 10.91 -7.47
N GLU A 227 -4.81 9.64 -7.42
CA GLU A 227 -3.62 9.08 -8.08
C GLU A 227 -4.05 7.97 -9.06
N TYR A 228 -3.30 7.80 -10.16
CA TYR A 228 -3.44 6.68 -11.07
C TYR A 228 -2.48 5.56 -10.63
N PRO A 229 -2.86 4.25 -10.63
CA PRO A 229 -4.04 3.66 -11.29
C PRO A 229 -5.31 3.58 -10.42
N ALA A 230 -5.32 4.05 -9.19
CA ALA A 230 -6.52 4.03 -8.33
C ALA A 230 -7.71 4.81 -8.93
N ALA A 231 -7.43 5.84 -9.73
CA ALA A 231 -8.45 6.61 -10.43
C ALA A 231 -9.10 5.87 -11.61
N SER A 232 -8.49 4.80 -12.14
CA SER A 232 -9.08 4.02 -13.22
C SER A 232 -10.45 3.45 -12.85
N PRO A 233 -11.47 3.51 -13.73
CA PRO A 233 -12.80 2.96 -13.46
C PRO A 233 -12.84 1.42 -13.42
N TYR A 234 -11.74 0.75 -13.72
CA TYR A 234 -11.62 -0.71 -13.71
C TYR A 234 -10.85 -1.25 -12.48
N VAL A 235 -10.39 -0.38 -11.60
CA VAL A 235 -9.56 -0.70 -10.44
C VAL A 235 -10.33 -0.46 -9.15
N VAL A 236 -10.22 -1.36 -8.20
CA VAL A 236 -10.71 -1.16 -6.83
C VAL A 236 -9.65 -0.35 -6.08
N ALA A 237 -9.98 0.88 -5.75
CA ALA A 237 -9.11 1.80 -5.03
C ALA A 237 -9.27 1.63 -3.52
N VAL A 238 -8.16 1.44 -2.80
CA VAL A 238 -8.15 1.24 -1.35
C VAL A 238 -7.59 2.48 -0.65
N GLY A 239 -8.43 3.15 0.12
CA GLY A 239 -8.09 4.28 0.97
C GLY A 239 -7.58 3.88 2.34
N GLY A 240 -7.27 4.87 3.16
CA GLY A 240 -6.62 4.68 4.45
C GLY A 240 -7.47 5.07 5.64
N THR A 241 -7.47 4.22 6.67
CA THR A 241 -8.05 4.49 7.98
C THR A 241 -6.99 4.44 9.08
N THR A 242 -7.39 4.79 10.28
CA THR A 242 -6.67 4.54 11.53
C THR A 242 -7.51 3.55 12.33
N LEU A 243 -7.04 2.31 12.43
CA LEU A 243 -7.69 1.25 13.19
C LEU A 243 -7.40 1.41 14.69
N THR A 244 -8.43 1.25 15.49
CA THR A 244 -8.34 1.10 16.95
C THR A 244 -8.81 -0.29 17.32
N THR A 245 -7.95 -1.05 18.02
CA THR A 245 -8.29 -2.36 18.59
C THR A 245 -8.16 -2.32 20.10
N ASP A 246 -8.82 -3.23 20.79
CA ASP A 246 -8.55 -3.49 22.20
C ASP A 246 -7.27 -4.34 22.39
N ALA A 247 -6.94 -4.65 23.64
CA ALA A 247 -5.75 -5.46 23.97
C ALA A 247 -5.79 -6.91 23.43
N TYR A 248 -6.95 -7.39 23.01
CA TYR A 248 -7.15 -8.72 22.44
C TYR A 248 -7.21 -8.71 20.91
N GLY A 249 -7.11 -7.52 20.28
CA GLY A 249 -7.23 -7.35 18.85
C GLY A 249 -8.65 -7.24 18.32
N ASN A 250 -9.66 -7.15 19.20
CA ASN A 250 -11.03 -6.89 18.76
C ASN A 250 -11.14 -5.50 18.14
N TYR A 251 -11.88 -5.42 17.04
CA TYR A 251 -12.22 -4.14 16.42
C TYR A 251 -12.99 -3.23 17.39
N VAL A 252 -12.49 -2.03 17.61
CA VAL A 252 -13.15 -1.00 18.43
C VAL A 252 -13.75 0.09 17.54
N GLY A 253 -13.06 0.47 16.47
CA GLY A 253 -13.50 1.45 15.50
C GLY A 253 -12.39 1.92 14.59
N GLU A 254 -12.79 2.68 13.56
CA GLU A 254 -11.88 3.32 12.63
C GLU A 254 -12.23 4.79 12.43
N ALA A 255 -11.22 5.60 12.15
CA ALA A 255 -11.35 6.96 11.66
C ALA A 255 -10.57 7.10 10.35
N ALA A 256 -10.97 7.98 9.46
CA ALA A 256 -10.21 8.28 8.27
C ALA A 256 -8.79 8.73 8.64
N TRP A 257 -7.80 8.15 7.95
CA TRP A 257 -6.42 8.58 8.09
C TRP A 257 -6.16 9.85 7.29
N SER A 258 -5.48 10.82 7.89
CA SER A 258 -5.22 12.12 7.24
C SER A 258 -4.32 12.04 6.01
N GLY A 259 -3.56 10.94 5.85
CA GLY A 259 -2.76 10.67 4.67
C GLY A 259 -3.53 10.00 3.53
N SER A 260 -4.74 9.45 3.77
CA SER A 260 -5.51 8.73 2.75
C SER A 260 -5.68 9.55 1.47
N GLY A 261 -5.21 9.02 0.35
CA GLY A 261 -5.50 9.58 -0.97
C GLY A 261 -6.98 9.45 -1.30
N GLY A 262 -7.57 10.53 -1.82
CA GLY A 262 -8.99 10.49 -2.18
C GLY A 262 -9.52 11.82 -2.66
N GLY A 263 -10.65 11.76 -3.33
CA GLY A 263 -11.28 12.91 -3.96
C GLY A 263 -11.99 12.55 -5.25
N VAL A 264 -12.12 13.53 -6.13
CA VAL A 264 -12.79 13.41 -7.43
C VAL A 264 -11.73 13.47 -8.52
N SER A 265 -11.68 12.47 -9.39
CA SER A 265 -10.78 12.46 -10.55
C SER A 265 -11.04 13.66 -11.48
N THR A 266 -9.96 14.24 -11.98
CA THR A 266 -10.04 15.30 -12.98
C THR A 266 -10.07 14.75 -14.41
N VAL A 267 -9.70 13.48 -14.59
CA VAL A 267 -9.54 12.81 -15.89
C VAL A 267 -10.60 11.75 -16.09
N GLU A 268 -10.74 10.81 -15.16
CA GLU A 268 -11.53 9.60 -15.29
C GLU A 268 -13.04 9.84 -15.14
N ALA A 269 -13.83 9.09 -15.90
CA ALA A 269 -15.28 9.13 -15.84
C ALA A 269 -15.82 8.28 -14.69
N GLU A 270 -16.97 8.65 -14.16
CA GLU A 270 -17.69 7.90 -13.15
C GLU A 270 -18.08 6.51 -13.67
N PRO A 271 -17.67 5.42 -13.02
CA PRO A 271 -18.05 4.08 -13.43
C PRO A 271 -19.47 3.71 -12.98
N ALA A 272 -20.04 2.67 -13.62
CA ALA A 272 -21.45 2.27 -13.42
C ALA A 272 -21.80 1.97 -11.95
N GLY A 273 -20.88 1.35 -11.20
CA GLY A 273 -21.07 1.09 -9.78
C GLY A 273 -21.29 2.36 -8.96
N GLN A 274 -20.52 3.41 -9.23
CA GLN A 274 -20.65 4.71 -8.56
C GLN A 274 -21.91 5.45 -9.04
N THR A 275 -22.20 5.47 -10.34
CA THR A 275 -23.43 6.08 -10.87
C THR A 275 -24.69 5.52 -10.18
N ALA A 276 -24.66 4.25 -9.83
CA ALA A 276 -25.75 3.62 -9.10
C ALA A 276 -25.76 3.96 -7.59
N TRP A 277 -24.73 4.57 -7.05
CA TRP A 277 -24.60 5.02 -5.67
C TRP A 277 -24.63 6.55 -5.61
N PRO A 278 -25.27 7.19 -4.62
CA PRO A 278 -25.31 8.65 -4.56
C PRO A 278 -23.94 9.23 -4.13
N VAL A 279 -23.00 9.28 -5.08
CA VAL A 279 -21.73 9.98 -4.87
C VAL A 279 -21.96 11.50 -4.93
N PRO A 280 -21.25 12.30 -4.13
CA PRO A 280 -21.48 13.73 -4.05
C PRO A 280 -21.22 14.51 -5.34
N VAL A 281 -20.33 14.02 -6.22
CA VAL A 281 -20.02 14.66 -7.53
C VAL A 281 -20.23 13.65 -8.65
N ALA A 282 -21.34 13.80 -9.36
CA ALA A 282 -21.72 12.92 -10.47
C ALA A 282 -20.87 13.16 -11.74
N GLY A 283 -20.67 12.10 -12.51
CA GLY A 283 -20.01 12.15 -13.83
C GLY A 283 -18.49 12.04 -13.78
N LYS A 284 -17.88 11.99 -12.59
CA LYS A 284 -16.46 11.80 -12.39
C LYS A 284 -16.18 10.68 -11.38
N ARG A 285 -15.09 9.97 -11.62
CA ARG A 285 -14.63 8.91 -10.74
C ARG A 285 -14.32 9.43 -9.33
N GLY A 286 -14.97 8.90 -8.32
CA GLY A 286 -14.68 9.13 -6.91
C GLY A 286 -13.67 8.10 -6.40
N VAL A 287 -12.65 8.51 -5.66
CA VAL A 287 -11.61 7.67 -5.05
C VAL A 287 -11.60 7.95 -3.53
N PRO A 288 -11.44 6.93 -2.68
CA PRO A 288 -11.34 5.49 -2.95
C PRO A 288 -12.71 4.80 -3.08
N ASP A 289 -12.70 3.47 -3.33
CA ASP A 289 -13.91 2.64 -3.29
C ASP A 289 -14.16 2.04 -1.92
N VAL A 290 -13.09 1.62 -1.28
CA VAL A 290 -13.05 0.94 0.03
C VAL A 290 -11.84 1.43 0.81
N SER A 291 -11.70 1.03 2.07
CA SER A 291 -10.54 1.41 2.90
C SER A 291 -10.02 0.25 3.75
N TYR A 292 -8.88 0.50 4.39
CA TYR A 292 -8.22 -0.40 5.33
C TYR A 292 -7.31 0.40 6.26
N ASP A 293 -6.83 -0.19 7.38
CA ASP A 293 -5.84 0.50 8.23
C ASP A 293 -4.60 0.89 7.42
N ALA A 294 -4.21 2.15 7.55
CA ALA A 294 -3.11 2.76 6.82
C ALA A 294 -2.24 3.67 7.69
N ASN A 295 -2.68 3.99 8.91
CA ASN A 295 -1.90 4.87 9.76
C ASN A 295 -0.64 4.14 10.24
N PRO A 296 0.59 4.68 10.01
CA PRO A 296 1.81 4.03 10.47
C PRO A 296 1.87 3.86 12.00
N SER A 297 1.05 4.59 12.76
CA SER A 297 0.98 4.43 14.22
C SER A 297 0.18 3.20 14.66
N SER A 298 -0.81 2.75 13.91
CA SER A 298 -1.51 1.46 14.04
C SER A 298 -0.94 0.38 13.11
N GLY A 299 -0.07 0.73 12.18
CA GLY A 299 0.39 -0.05 11.03
C GLY A 299 0.97 -1.43 11.33
N PHE A 300 1.35 -2.10 10.30
CA PHE A 300 1.59 -3.54 10.19
C PHE A 300 3.05 -3.92 10.42
N ALA A 301 3.29 -5.10 10.99
CA ALA A 301 4.62 -5.67 11.08
C ALA A 301 5.07 -6.13 9.67
N VAL A 302 6.28 -5.74 9.27
CA VAL A 302 6.93 -6.11 8.00
C VAL A 302 8.40 -6.44 8.28
N TYR A 303 8.93 -7.46 7.63
CA TYR A 303 10.33 -7.82 7.72
C TYR A 303 11.04 -7.61 6.38
N ASP A 304 11.98 -6.69 6.34
CA ASP A 304 12.82 -6.44 5.16
C ASP A 304 14.30 -6.39 5.56
N SER A 305 15.12 -7.24 4.97
CA SER A 305 16.56 -7.28 5.18
C SER A 305 17.35 -6.44 4.17
N VAL A 306 16.70 -5.81 3.20
CA VAL A 306 17.27 -4.74 2.38
C VAL A 306 17.29 -3.45 3.19
N THR A 307 18.44 -2.82 3.29
CA THR A 307 18.59 -1.64 4.16
C THR A 307 17.82 -0.44 3.59
N TYR A 308 16.77 -0.01 4.28
CA TYR A 308 16.00 1.20 3.99
C TYR A 308 16.27 2.25 5.06
N GLN A 309 16.68 3.47 4.66
CA GLN A 309 17.01 4.59 5.57
C GLN A 309 17.95 4.20 6.72
N GLY A 310 18.93 3.34 6.45
CA GLY A 310 19.91 2.88 7.43
C GLY A 310 19.42 1.79 8.39
N GLN A 311 18.23 1.24 8.18
CA GLN A 311 17.62 0.17 8.99
C GLN A 311 17.31 -1.05 8.13
N ALA A 312 17.35 -2.24 8.74
CA ALA A 312 16.93 -3.51 8.14
C ALA A 312 16.38 -4.41 9.25
N GLY A 313 15.46 -5.31 8.93
CA GLY A 313 14.79 -6.20 9.88
C GLY A 313 13.31 -5.86 10.02
N TRP A 314 12.79 -5.76 11.25
CA TRP A 314 11.37 -5.49 11.50
C TRP A 314 11.04 -4.00 11.40
N PHE A 315 10.09 -3.69 10.54
CA PHE A 315 9.49 -2.36 10.40
C PHE A 315 8.03 -2.38 10.90
N GLN A 316 7.53 -1.23 11.30
CA GLN A 316 6.10 -0.97 11.41
C GLN A 316 5.72 -0.04 10.27
N VAL A 317 4.91 -0.54 9.34
CA VAL A 317 4.57 0.12 8.08
C VAL A 317 3.09 0.43 8.02
N GLY A 318 2.75 1.64 7.60
CA GLY A 318 1.41 2.06 7.22
C GLY A 318 1.42 2.60 5.80
N GLY A 319 0.35 3.24 5.40
CA GLY A 319 0.09 3.71 4.05
C GLY A 319 -1.04 2.92 3.39
N THR A 320 -1.63 3.49 2.35
CA THR A 320 -2.69 2.81 1.59
C THR A 320 -2.21 1.55 0.89
N SER A 321 -0.88 1.42 0.70
CA SER A 321 -0.20 0.19 0.29
C SER A 321 -0.50 -1.00 1.20
N ALA A 322 -0.69 -0.82 2.50
CA ALA A 322 -1.02 -1.93 3.39
C ALA A 322 -2.40 -2.53 3.11
N GLY A 323 -3.35 -1.72 2.64
CA GLY A 323 -4.71 -2.14 2.35
C GLY A 323 -4.85 -2.91 1.03
N ALA A 324 -4.15 -2.51 -0.03
CA ALA A 324 -4.31 -3.09 -1.36
C ALA A 324 -4.05 -4.61 -1.39
N PRO A 325 -2.93 -5.15 -0.88
CA PRO A 325 -2.67 -6.60 -0.87
C PRO A 325 -3.68 -7.37 0.00
N GLN A 326 -4.17 -6.79 1.09
CA GLN A 326 -5.14 -7.43 1.97
C GLN A 326 -6.54 -7.48 1.34
N TRP A 327 -6.96 -6.45 0.61
CA TRP A 327 -8.15 -6.51 -0.23
C TRP A 327 -8.01 -7.48 -1.40
N ALA A 328 -6.83 -7.54 -2.03
CA ALA A 328 -6.55 -8.54 -3.06
C ALA A 328 -6.68 -9.97 -2.50
N ALA A 329 -6.16 -10.21 -1.30
CA ALA A 329 -6.30 -11.47 -0.59
C ALA A 329 -7.76 -11.81 -0.23
N LEU A 330 -8.57 -10.83 0.21
CA LEU A 330 -10.01 -10.99 0.45
C LEU A 330 -10.72 -11.48 -0.82
N VAL A 331 -10.46 -10.84 -1.96
CA VAL A 331 -11.05 -11.24 -3.24
C VAL A 331 -10.58 -12.64 -3.67
N ALA A 332 -9.33 -13.00 -3.41
CA ALA A 332 -8.82 -14.34 -3.66
C ALA A 332 -9.54 -15.39 -2.82
N ILE A 333 -9.81 -15.12 -1.54
CA ILE A 333 -10.62 -15.98 -0.67
C ILE A 333 -12.04 -16.14 -1.23
N ALA A 334 -12.67 -15.04 -1.64
CA ALA A 334 -14.01 -15.09 -2.25
C ALA A 334 -14.01 -15.93 -3.54
N ASN A 335 -13.02 -15.74 -4.42
CA ASN A 335 -12.87 -16.51 -5.65
C ASN A 335 -12.60 -18.01 -5.40
N SER A 336 -11.85 -18.35 -4.36
CA SER A 336 -11.64 -19.74 -3.95
C SER A 336 -12.94 -20.42 -3.49
N LEU A 337 -13.74 -19.72 -2.69
CA LEU A 337 -15.06 -20.22 -2.27
C LEU A 337 -16.03 -20.32 -3.46
N ARG A 338 -16.00 -19.38 -4.40
CA ARG A 338 -16.78 -19.45 -5.65
C ARG A 338 -16.41 -20.68 -6.47
N ALA A 339 -15.12 -20.96 -6.63
CA ALA A 339 -14.66 -22.16 -7.32
C ALA A 339 -15.15 -23.45 -6.64
N THR A 340 -15.12 -23.49 -5.30
CA THR A 340 -15.68 -24.59 -4.52
C THR A 340 -17.19 -24.76 -4.74
N ALA A 341 -17.90 -23.65 -4.96
CA ALA A 341 -19.33 -23.63 -5.28
C ALA A 341 -19.63 -23.84 -6.78
N GLY A 342 -18.64 -24.18 -7.61
CA GLY A 342 -18.79 -24.37 -9.05
C GLY A 342 -19.05 -23.09 -9.85
N LYS A 343 -18.74 -21.93 -9.27
CA LYS A 343 -18.91 -20.62 -9.92
C LYS A 343 -17.60 -20.14 -10.55
N SER A 344 -17.72 -19.31 -11.58
CA SER A 344 -16.58 -18.60 -12.15
C SER A 344 -16.00 -17.57 -11.17
N ARG A 345 -14.75 -17.15 -11.39
CA ARG A 345 -14.14 -16.02 -10.68
C ARG A 345 -15.00 -14.76 -10.84
N LEU A 346 -14.93 -13.87 -9.87
CA LEU A 346 -15.60 -12.57 -9.95
C LEU A 346 -15.17 -11.84 -11.22
N SER A 347 -16.15 -11.32 -11.95
CA SER A 347 -15.96 -10.39 -13.05
C SER A 347 -16.74 -9.12 -12.67
N GLY A 348 -16.09 -7.95 -12.74
CA GLY A 348 -16.71 -6.72 -12.27
C GLY A 348 -16.80 -6.65 -10.74
N THR A 349 -15.72 -7.03 -10.02
CA THR A 349 -15.63 -6.93 -8.55
C THR A 349 -15.96 -5.51 -8.08
N TYR A 350 -15.49 -4.50 -8.79
CA TYR A 350 -15.81 -3.11 -8.56
C TYR A 350 -17.35 -2.88 -8.42
N ASP A 351 -18.11 -3.22 -9.46
CA ASP A 351 -19.57 -3.05 -9.46
C ASP A 351 -20.26 -3.91 -8.38
N ALA A 352 -19.70 -5.09 -8.09
CA ALA A 352 -20.22 -5.96 -7.04
C ALA A 352 -20.13 -5.32 -5.66
N LEU A 353 -19.01 -4.66 -5.32
CA LEU A 353 -18.82 -3.98 -4.04
C LEU A 353 -19.86 -2.86 -3.84
N TYR A 354 -20.08 -2.03 -4.84
CA TYR A 354 -21.10 -0.97 -4.78
C TYR A 354 -22.52 -1.53 -4.70
N ALA A 355 -22.83 -2.60 -5.44
CA ALA A 355 -24.14 -3.24 -5.38
C ALA A 355 -24.41 -3.87 -3.99
N LEU A 356 -23.42 -4.45 -3.34
CA LEU A 356 -23.51 -4.96 -1.98
C LEU A 356 -23.68 -3.83 -0.97
N GLY A 357 -22.93 -2.74 -1.11
CA GLY A 357 -23.11 -1.54 -0.33
C GLY A 357 -24.54 -1.02 -0.33
N LYS A 358 -25.29 -1.15 -1.42
CA LYS A 358 -26.71 -0.75 -1.50
C LYS A 358 -27.65 -1.67 -0.74
N THR A 359 -27.34 -2.94 -0.65
CA THR A 359 -28.31 -3.97 -0.16
C THR A 359 -27.99 -4.45 1.24
N ALA A 360 -26.73 -4.37 1.70
CA ALA A 360 -26.25 -4.96 2.93
C ALA A 360 -25.14 -4.12 3.61
N TYR A 361 -25.14 -2.81 3.43
CA TYR A 361 -24.04 -1.93 3.83
C TYR A 361 -23.51 -2.20 5.23
N GLY A 362 -24.33 -2.04 6.25
CA GLY A 362 -23.93 -2.23 7.65
C GLY A 362 -23.60 -3.68 8.05
N SER A 363 -23.81 -4.66 7.15
CA SER A 363 -23.42 -6.05 7.37
C SER A 363 -22.08 -6.37 6.70
N ASP A 364 -21.72 -5.66 5.65
CA ASP A 364 -20.58 -5.97 4.81
C ASP A 364 -19.40 -5.01 5.00
N TYR A 365 -19.68 -3.81 5.53
CA TYR A 365 -18.68 -2.75 5.73
C TYR A 365 -18.76 -2.14 7.12
N HIS A 366 -17.62 -1.78 7.68
CA HIS A 366 -17.50 -0.83 8.75
C HIS A 366 -17.61 0.59 8.15
N ASP A 367 -18.68 1.30 8.47
CA ASP A 367 -18.89 2.70 8.04
C ASP A 367 -17.97 3.64 8.82
N VAL A 368 -17.01 4.25 8.15
CA VAL A 368 -16.04 5.16 8.77
C VAL A 368 -16.54 6.59 8.64
N THR A 369 -17.08 7.14 9.72
CA THR A 369 -17.82 8.40 9.69
C THR A 369 -17.08 9.60 10.27
N THR A 370 -15.83 9.43 10.70
CA THR A 370 -15.02 10.48 11.35
C THR A 370 -13.63 10.58 10.74
N GLY A 371 -13.01 11.75 10.83
CA GLY A 371 -11.68 12.02 10.28
C GLY A 371 -11.73 12.78 8.97
N THR A 372 -10.56 13.24 8.53
CA THR A 372 -10.40 14.04 7.29
C THR A 372 -9.04 13.78 6.66
N ASN A 373 -8.94 13.92 5.34
CA ASN A 373 -7.66 13.88 4.60
C ASN A 373 -7.23 15.25 4.03
N GLY A 374 -7.90 16.33 4.43
CA GLY A 374 -7.57 17.68 3.97
C GLY A 374 -8.55 18.75 4.47
N ASN A 375 -8.43 19.94 3.91
CA ASN A 375 -9.24 21.12 4.27
C ASN A 375 -10.15 21.56 3.11
N CYS A 376 -10.90 20.66 2.50
CA CYS A 376 -11.78 20.93 1.37
C CYS A 376 -13.28 20.67 1.69
N GLY A 377 -13.68 20.78 2.95
CA GLY A 377 -15.06 20.57 3.39
C GLY A 377 -15.49 19.11 3.25
N GLY A 378 -16.73 18.88 2.84
CA GLY A 378 -17.30 17.53 2.75
C GLY A 378 -16.55 16.55 1.85
N VAL A 379 -15.85 17.03 0.83
CA VAL A 379 -15.04 16.18 -0.07
C VAL A 379 -13.82 15.58 0.65
N CYS A 380 -13.33 16.23 1.71
CA CYS A 380 -12.18 15.77 2.50
C CYS A 380 -12.57 15.17 3.85
N SER A 381 -13.85 14.97 4.10
CA SER A 381 -14.33 14.48 5.40
C SER A 381 -15.01 13.14 5.24
N ALA A 382 -14.68 12.20 6.13
CA ALA A 382 -15.43 10.97 6.26
C ALA A 382 -16.88 11.26 6.69
N ALA A 383 -17.82 10.51 6.16
CA ALA A 383 -19.26 10.70 6.40
C ALA A 383 -20.00 9.35 6.33
N GLY A 384 -21.24 9.29 6.79
CA GLY A 384 -22.07 8.08 6.69
C GLY A 384 -22.30 7.65 5.24
N GLY A 385 -22.09 6.38 4.95
CA GLY A 385 -22.16 5.82 3.61
C GLY A 385 -20.89 6.04 2.82
N TYR A 386 -21.01 6.26 1.50
CA TYR A 386 -19.84 6.52 0.65
C TYR A 386 -19.29 7.95 0.86
N ASP A 387 -17.98 8.07 1.04
CA ASP A 387 -17.26 9.33 1.03
C ASP A 387 -15.92 9.23 0.26
N TYR A 388 -15.30 10.38 -0.01
CA TYR A 388 -14.07 10.46 -0.80
C TYR A 388 -12.78 10.28 0.03
N VAL A 389 -12.85 9.81 1.25
CA VAL A 389 -11.70 9.55 2.12
C VAL A 389 -11.54 8.07 2.40
N THR A 390 -12.69 7.38 2.63
CA THR A 390 -12.73 5.98 3.03
C THR A 390 -13.60 5.09 2.13
N GLY A 391 -14.21 5.67 1.09
CA GLY A 391 -15.08 4.95 0.17
C GLY A 391 -16.30 4.37 0.88
N LEU A 392 -16.60 3.10 0.64
CA LEU A 392 -17.62 2.32 1.35
C LEU A 392 -17.18 1.89 2.76
N GLY A 393 -15.94 2.21 3.18
CA GLY A 393 -15.40 1.78 4.46
C GLY A 393 -14.53 0.53 4.38
N SER A 394 -14.17 -0.03 5.54
CA SER A 394 -13.35 -1.23 5.65
C SER A 394 -14.20 -2.51 5.71
N PRO A 395 -13.64 -3.71 5.43
CA PRO A 395 -14.46 -4.91 5.26
C PRO A 395 -14.87 -5.54 6.59
N LEU A 396 -16.13 -5.92 6.71
CA LEU A 396 -16.58 -6.99 7.57
C LEU A 396 -16.35 -8.32 6.81
N ALA A 397 -15.11 -8.84 6.86
CA ALA A 397 -14.66 -9.86 5.91
C ALA A 397 -15.55 -11.11 5.84
N PRO A 398 -16.10 -11.69 6.95
CA PRO A 398 -16.90 -12.89 6.86
C PRO A 398 -18.17 -12.70 6.01
N SER A 399 -18.92 -11.64 6.24
CA SER A 399 -20.18 -11.37 5.52
C SER A 399 -19.91 -10.88 4.09
N LEU A 400 -18.96 -9.97 3.90
CA LEU A 400 -18.60 -9.46 2.58
C LEU A 400 -18.13 -10.59 1.65
N VAL A 401 -17.26 -11.48 2.13
CA VAL A 401 -16.81 -12.65 1.36
C VAL A 401 -18.00 -13.53 0.97
N GLN A 402 -18.91 -13.84 1.92
CA GLN A 402 -20.11 -14.61 1.64
C GLN A 402 -21.01 -13.93 0.58
N ALA A 403 -21.20 -12.64 0.71
CA ALA A 403 -21.97 -11.83 -0.23
C ALA A 403 -21.36 -11.82 -1.63
N LEU A 404 -20.03 -11.71 -1.75
CA LEU A 404 -19.30 -11.84 -3.02
C LEU A 404 -19.42 -13.24 -3.63
N VAL A 405 -19.40 -14.29 -2.80
CA VAL A 405 -19.63 -15.68 -3.25
C VAL A 405 -21.06 -15.87 -3.77
N ALA A 406 -22.04 -15.23 -3.14
CA ALA A 406 -23.45 -15.32 -3.55
C ALA A 406 -23.74 -14.69 -4.91
N ARG A 407 -22.94 -13.71 -5.36
CA ARG A 407 -23.11 -13.05 -6.68
C ARG A 407 -23.15 -14.07 -7.82
N PRO A 408 -23.86 -13.76 -8.92
CA PRO A 408 -23.94 -14.61 -10.12
C PRO A 408 -22.58 -15.02 -10.68
#